data_6c774038b4abea2645a7662b0b4f5753
#
_entry.id   6c774038b4abea2645a7662b0b4f5753
#
_cell.length_a   1.000
_cell.length_b   1.000
_cell.length_c   1.000
_cell.angle_alpha   90.00
_cell.angle_beta   90.00
_cell.angle_gamma   90.00
#
_symmetry.space_group_name_H-M   'P 1'
#
loop_
_entity.id
_entity.type
_entity.pdbx_description
1 polymer ?
#
loop_
_entity_poly.entity_id
_entity_poly.type
_entity_poly.pdbx_seq_one_letter_code
_entity_poly.pdbx_strand_id
1 'polypeptide(L)'
;MTNRRQFLCRTGGIATAGATLGXCPVHAAVPDQTGVSDIPHDHYLLTDVLLETGVERDGDTVVGTRTQTHTLEXQGGRIAAIHDAPTGTLPRYSAQGMLALPPMRDMHIHLDKXLLGGPWQAPLPRKGKTIMDMIAREEVLLPQLLPTSQERANQLIQLLVSHGTTTARSHCNIDPVSGLKSLEHLNLALAARRDDFDCDIVXLPQHGLLNSDVDGLMRDSMDLGVTHXRGXGPTNVDGAMEASLDAMFQIALDHDKGVDIHIHESTPAGIAALHYMVDTVEANAALRDRVTFSHAFALAKMDEGALDELAGRMAAQGISVATSVPIGKSVMPLQVLRXQGVAIMAGTDSVIDHWSPFGTGDMIDKANLYAQLYAGSDEESLSRSLWIATGDVLPLDAQGERVWPAVGDAAGFVLTEASCSAETVARCSARHATFHKGRLVSGRVRTA
;
A
#
# COMPACT_ATOMS: atom_id res chain seq x y z
N MET A 1 -12.47 -32.55 -14.65
CA MET A 1 -11.64 -31.74 -15.52
C MET A 1 -10.67 -30.95 -14.71
N THR A 2 -9.44 -30.93 -15.16
CA THR A 2 -8.42 -30.15 -14.48
C THR A 2 -8.65 -28.73 -14.90
N ASN A 3 -8.70 -27.84 -13.99
CA ASN A 3 -8.92 -26.48 -14.39
C ASN A 3 -7.65 -25.95 -15.05
N ARG A 4 -7.78 -24.87 -15.76
CA ARG A 4 -6.68 -24.32 -16.54
C ARG A 4 -5.43 -24.09 -15.74
N ARG A 5 -5.61 -23.62 -14.52
CA ARG A 5 -4.46 -23.31 -13.70
C ARG A 5 -3.70 -24.58 -13.35
N GLN A 6 -4.42 -25.62 -13.01
CA GLN A 6 -3.78 -26.88 -12.68
C GLN A 6 -3.05 -27.45 -13.87
N PHE A 7 -3.65 -27.32 -15.05
CA PHE A 7 -3.02 -27.84 -16.25
C PHE A 7 -1.71 -27.12 -16.52
N LEU A 8 -1.73 -25.80 -16.44
CA LEU A 8 -0.50 -25.04 -16.69
C LEU A 8 0.58 -25.41 -15.69
N CYS A 9 0.20 -25.61 -14.45
CA CYS A 9 1.19 -25.98 -13.47
C CYS A 9 1.74 -27.37 -13.73
N ARG A 10 0.90 -28.26 -14.25
CA ARG A 10 1.40 -29.60 -14.51
C ARG A 10 2.39 -29.57 -15.65
N THR A 11 2.07 -28.85 -16.70
CA THR A 11 2.99 -28.83 -17.83
C THR A 11 4.25 -28.10 -17.45
N GLY A 12 4.10 -27.11 -16.63
CA GLY A 12 5.30 -26.41 -16.31
C GLY A 12 6.13 -27.25 -15.39
N GLY A 13 5.46 -28.07 -14.70
CA GLY A 13 6.14 -28.77 -13.68
C GLY A 13 7.02 -29.77 -14.24
N ILE A 14 7.08 -29.82 -15.25
CA ILE A 14 7.92 -30.61 -15.90
C ILE A 14 8.22 -31.56 -15.12
N ALA A 15 8.04 -31.46 -14.46
CA ALA A 15 8.50 -32.19 -13.84
C ALA A 15 7.87 -33.16 -13.39
N THR A 16 7.38 -33.03 -12.87
CA THR A 16 7.11 -34.00 -12.27
C THR A 16 5.89 -34.03 -12.00
N ALA A 17 5.68 -34.87 -12.19
CA ALA A 17 4.53 -35.17 -12.01
C ALA A 17 3.96 -34.77 -10.89
N GLY A 18 3.09 -34.66 -10.86
CA GLY A 18 2.34 -34.49 -9.82
C GLY A 18 2.51 -33.38 -9.09
N ALA A 19 3.26 -32.88 -9.44
CA ALA A 19 3.54 -32.00 -8.59
C ALA A 19 2.65 -31.01 -8.68
N THR A 20 2.43 -30.56 -7.88
CA THR A 20 1.99 -29.43 -7.87
C THR A 20 1.02 -28.93 -8.54
N LEU A 21 0.30 -29.48 -8.75
CA LEU A 21 -0.69 -29.01 -9.38
C LEU A 21 -1.30 -27.85 -8.91
N GLY A 22 -1.57 -27.66 -7.94
CA GLY A 22 -2.36 -26.59 -7.52
C GLY A 22 -1.67 -25.30 -7.75
N UNK A 23 -0.88 -25.11 -7.38
CA UNK A 23 -0.50 -23.99 -7.46
C UNK A 23 0.51 -24.10 -8.21
N CYS A 24 0.49 -23.26 -8.81
CA CYS A 24 1.64 -23.21 -9.62
C CYS A 24 2.85 -23.08 -8.73
N PRO A 25 3.81 -23.85 -8.97
CA PRO A 25 4.97 -23.84 -8.08
C PRO A 25 5.58 -22.46 -7.94
N VAL A 26 5.46 -21.71 -8.99
CA VAL A 26 6.06 -20.42 -8.98
C VAL A 26 5.49 -19.59 -7.93
N HIS A 27 4.24 -19.75 -7.67
CA HIS A 27 3.71 -18.95 -6.65
C HIS A 27 3.24 -19.79 -5.55
N ALA A 28 3.36 -21.02 -5.66
CA ALA A 28 2.84 -21.83 -4.61
C ALA A 28 3.95 -22.40 -3.81
N ALA A 29 5.06 -21.78 -3.80
CA ALA A 29 6.16 -22.28 -3.00
C ALA A 29 5.66 -22.45 -1.57
N VAL A 30 5.78 -23.63 -1.05
CA VAL A 30 5.34 -23.91 0.30
C VAL A 30 6.32 -23.30 1.27
N PRO A 31 5.85 -22.51 2.22
CA PRO A 31 6.78 -21.93 3.19
C PRO A 31 7.56 -23.02 3.91
N ASP A 32 8.81 -22.70 4.24
CA ASP A 32 9.67 -23.64 4.92
C ASP A 32 9.09 -23.88 6.32
N GLN A 33 8.57 -25.04 6.56
CA GLN A 33 8.00 -25.35 7.85
C GLN A 33 9.02 -25.75 8.88
N THR A 34 10.29 -25.93 8.46
CA THR A 34 11.32 -26.31 9.40
C THR A 34 12.06 -25.10 9.98
N GLY A 35 11.77 -23.92 9.47
CA GLY A 35 12.41 -22.74 9.97
C GLY A 35 11.76 -22.24 11.24
N VAL A 36 12.30 -21.15 11.77
CA VAL A 36 11.72 -20.49 12.93
C VAL A 36 10.90 -19.29 12.50
N SER A 37 9.80 -19.06 13.22
CA SER A 37 8.91 -17.93 12.92
C SER A 37 9.11 -16.76 13.88
N ASP A 38 10.09 -16.87 14.78
CA ASP A 38 10.38 -15.81 15.73
C ASP A 38 11.88 -15.80 15.99
N ILE A 39 12.44 -14.62 16.16
CA ILE A 39 13.84 -14.44 16.52
C ILE A 39 13.85 -13.71 17.85
N PRO A 40 14.15 -14.42 18.96
CA PRO A 40 14.06 -13.82 20.29
C PRO A 40 15.29 -13.03 20.70
N HIS A 41 16.03 -12.50 19.75
CA HIS A 41 17.26 -11.77 20.05
C HIS A 41 17.17 -10.35 19.49
N ASP A 42 17.62 -9.39 20.27
CA ASP A 42 17.70 -8.00 19.80
C ASP A 42 18.94 -7.77 18.95
N HIS A 43 19.95 -8.63 19.09
CA HIS A 43 21.22 -8.47 18.38
C HIS A 43 21.57 -9.83 17.77
N TYR A 44 21.56 -9.89 16.45
CA TYR A 44 21.77 -11.16 15.73
C TYR A 44 22.26 -10.90 14.31
N LEU A 45 22.69 -11.97 13.65
CA LEU A 45 23.06 -11.92 12.25
C LEU A 45 22.00 -12.63 11.40
N LEU A 46 21.71 -12.06 10.24
CA LEU A 46 20.92 -12.74 9.22
C LEU A 46 21.87 -12.97 8.05
N THR A 47 22.21 -14.24 7.79
CA THR A 47 23.19 -14.60 6.78
C THR A 47 22.54 -14.91 5.45
N ASP A 48 23.36 -15.01 4.40
CA ASP A 48 22.89 -15.41 3.07
C ASP A 48 21.77 -14.54 2.54
N VAL A 49 21.88 -13.23 2.74
CA VAL A 49 20.91 -12.30 2.23
C VAL A 49 21.38 -11.81 0.88
N LEU A 50 20.57 -12.01 -0.16
CA LEU A 50 20.91 -11.53 -1.48
C LEU A 50 20.53 -10.06 -1.61
N LEU A 51 21.48 -9.21 -1.97
CA LEU A 51 21.24 -7.78 -2.16
C LEU A 51 21.57 -7.40 -3.59
N GLU A 52 20.83 -6.47 -4.15
CA GLU A 52 21.20 -5.87 -5.43
C GLU A 52 22.37 -4.94 -5.20
N THR A 53 23.38 -5.04 -6.05
CA THR A 53 24.61 -4.27 -5.90
C THR A 53 24.93 -3.39 -7.10
N GLY A 54 24.25 -3.59 -8.22
CA GLY A 54 24.52 -2.78 -9.40
C GLY A 54 23.77 -3.30 -10.60
N VAL A 55 24.11 -2.77 -11.76
CA VAL A 55 23.48 -3.18 -13.01
C VAL A 55 24.54 -3.60 -14.01
N GLU A 56 24.13 -4.47 -14.95
CA GLU A 56 24.96 -4.82 -16.10
C GLU A 56 24.49 -3.96 -17.26
N ARG A 57 25.42 -3.39 -18.00
CA ARG A 57 25.08 -2.54 -19.13
C ARG A 57 25.69 -3.05 -20.42
N ASP A 58 25.00 -2.75 -21.52
CA ASP A 58 25.54 -2.93 -22.86
C ASP A 58 25.39 -1.54 -23.46
N GLY A 59 26.47 -0.79 -23.48
CA GLY A 59 26.38 0.62 -23.80
C GLY A 59 25.62 1.34 -22.70
N ASP A 60 24.57 2.07 -23.09
CA ASP A 60 23.75 2.78 -22.13
C ASP A 60 22.54 1.94 -21.66
N THR A 61 22.38 0.75 -22.22
CA THR A 61 21.23 -0.09 -21.91
C THR A 61 21.52 -1.00 -20.74
N VAL A 62 20.63 -0.99 -19.76
CA VAL A 62 20.70 -1.94 -18.64
C VAL A 62 20.22 -3.29 -19.17
N VAL A 63 21.06 -4.31 -19.06
CA VAL A 63 20.71 -5.64 -19.54
C VAL A 63 20.64 -6.68 -18.43
N GLY A 64 20.86 -6.30 -17.20
CA GLY A 64 20.76 -7.22 -16.08
C GLY A 64 21.04 -6.51 -14.77
N THR A 65 20.82 -7.20 -13.69
CA THR A 65 21.04 -6.70 -12.34
C THR A 65 22.10 -7.55 -11.65
N ARG A 66 23.07 -6.91 -11.03
CA ARG A 66 24.10 -7.62 -10.26
C ARG A 66 23.65 -7.74 -8.82
N THR A 67 23.89 -8.90 -8.24
CA THR A 67 23.55 -9.17 -6.85
C THR A 67 24.73 -9.83 -6.15
N GLN A 68 24.71 -9.76 -4.83
CA GLN A 68 25.75 -10.39 -4.03
C GLN A 68 25.16 -10.77 -2.67
N THR A 69 25.57 -11.91 -2.14
CA THR A 69 25.13 -12.36 -0.83
C THR A 69 25.89 -11.61 0.26
N HIS A 70 25.16 -11.20 1.28
CA HIS A 70 25.73 -10.47 2.42
C HIS A 70 25.15 -11.02 3.72
N THR A 71 25.74 -10.61 4.83
CA THR A 71 25.20 -10.85 6.17
C THR A 71 24.78 -9.51 6.77
N LEU A 72 23.54 -9.43 7.24
CA LEU A 72 23.05 -8.23 7.91
C LEU A 72 23.15 -8.44 9.41
N GLU A 73 23.66 -7.42 10.09
CA GLU A 73 23.69 -7.43 11.54
C GLU A 73 22.62 -6.48 12.08
N UNK A 74 21.55 -6.85 12.74
CA UNK A 74 20.55 -6.24 13.19
C UNK A 74 20.77 -6.03 14.54
N GLN A 75 20.59 -4.89 15.11
CA GLN A 75 20.69 -4.58 16.54
C GLN A 75 19.78 -3.42 16.89
N GLY A 76 19.00 -3.57 17.94
CA GLY A 76 18.12 -2.50 18.38
C GLY A 76 17.10 -2.07 17.31
N GLY A 77 16.69 -3.01 16.49
CA GLY A 77 15.71 -2.70 15.43
C GLY A 77 16.31 -2.02 14.22
N ARG A 78 17.64 -1.90 14.16
CA ARG A 78 18.32 -1.22 13.06
C ARG A 78 19.36 -2.13 12.43
N ILE A 79 19.75 -1.78 11.20
CA ILE A 79 20.86 -2.46 10.55
C ILE A 79 22.13 -1.86 11.09
N ALA A 80 22.82 -2.62 11.95
CA ALA A 80 24.03 -2.14 12.60
C ALA A 80 25.25 -2.27 11.70
N ALA A 81 25.24 -3.27 10.82
CA ALA A 81 26.34 -3.48 9.89
C ALA A 81 25.91 -4.37 8.74
N ILE A 82 26.60 -4.27 7.62
CA ILE A 82 26.40 -5.14 6.47
C ILE A 82 27.77 -5.75 6.20
N HIS A 83 27.89 -7.06 6.44
CA HIS A 83 29.16 -7.77 6.31
C HIS A 83 29.19 -8.60 5.04
N ASP A 84 30.38 -8.80 4.50
CA ASP A 84 30.51 -9.69 3.35
C ASP A 84 30.30 -11.16 3.76
N ALA A 85 30.57 -11.49 5.00
CA ALA A 85 30.45 -12.86 5.49
C ALA A 85 30.13 -12.81 6.99
N PRO A 86 29.57 -13.90 7.54
CA PRO A 86 29.30 -13.91 8.97
C PRO A 86 30.58 -13.83 9.79
N THR A 87 30.55 -13.11 10.88
CA THR A 87 31.68 -12.99 11.79
C THR A 87 31.18 -13.08 13.23
N GLY A 88 32.08 -13.39 14.13
CA GLY A 88 31.77 -13.37 15.56
C GLY A 88 30.87 -14.53 15.99
N THR A 89 30.24 -14.34 17.16
CA THR A 89 29.49 -15.41 17.81
C THR A 89 28.03 -15.06 18.06
N LEU A 90 27.52 -14.00 17.45
CA LEU A 90 26.10 -13.65 17.63
C LEU A 90 25.20 -14.78 17.12
N PRO A 91 24.00 -14.90 17.65
CA PRO A 91 23.04 -15.83 17.09
C PRO A 91 22.85 -15.57 15.60
N ARG A 92 22.70 -16.62 14.83
CA ARG A 92 22.63 -16.53 13.36
C ARG A 92 21.39 -17.20 12.83
N TYR A 93 20.81 -16.55 11.82
CA TYR A 93 19.68 -17.09 11.07
C TYR A 93 19.99 -16.92 9.61
N SER A 94 19.46 -17.76 8.75
CA SER A 94 19.79 -17.74 7.34
C SER A 94 18.59 -17.30 6.49
N ALA A 95 18.83 -16.36 5.58
CA ALA A 95 17.87 -15.98 4.57
C ALA A 95 17.89 -16.93 3.37
N GLN A 96 18.77 -17.91 3.38
CA GLN A 96 18.84 -18.96 2.35
C GLN A 96 18.98 -18.42 0.94
N GLY A 97 19.66 -17.31 0.78
CA GLY A 97 19.89 -16.72 -0.53
C GLY A 97 18.73 -15.92 -1.08
N MET A 98 17.69 -15.73 -0.30
CA MET A 98 16.55 -14.95 -0.78
C MET A 98 16.90 -13.49 -0.90
N LEU A 99 16.27 -12.82 -1.86
CA LEU A 99 16.49 -11.40 -2.14
C LEU A 99 15.81 -10.55 -1.08
N ALA A 100 16.55 -9.61 -0.51
CA ALA A 100 15.93 -8.63 0.38
C ALA A 100 15.50 -7.42 -0.42
N LEU A 101 14.26 -7.01 -0.20
CA LEU A 101 13.71 -5.81 -0.82
C LEU A 101 13.15 -4.90 0.27
N PRO A 102 13.04 -3.60 -0.01
CA PRO A 102 12.41 -2.70 0.95
C PRO A 102 10.98 -3.14 1.22
N PRO A 103 10.46 -2.90 2.42
CA PRO A 103 9.07 -3.28 2.70
C PRO A 103 8.10 -2.45 1.89
N MET A 104 6.91 -2.98 1.70
CA MET A 104 5.88 -2.30 0.94
C MET A 104 5.06 -1.39 1.85
N ARG A 105 4.40 -0.42 1.21
CA ARG A 105 3.52 0.53 1.87
C ARG A 105 2.19 0.55 1.14
N ASP A 106 1.10 0.44 1.88
CA ASP A 106 -0.24 0.49 1.29
C ASP A 106 -0.90 1.76 1.78
N MET A 107 -0.82 2.81 0.99
CA MET A 107 -1.18 4.13 1.46
C MET A 107 -2.62 4.53 1.13
N HIS A 108 -3.44 3.57 0.76
CA HIS A 108 -4.89 3.79 0.64
C HIS A 108 -5.60 2.44 0.75
N ILE A 109 -6.16 2.16 1.92
CA ILE A 109 -6.84 0.90 2.15
C ILE A 109 -7.97 1.16 3.16
N HIS A 110 -8.90 0.23 3.25
CA HIS A 110 -10.00 0.26 4.22
C HIS A 110 -9.88 -1.00 5.06
N LEU A 111 -9.32 -0.89 6.27
CA LEU A 111 -9.14 -2.03 7.14
C LEU A 111 -10.37 -2.33 7.99
N ASP A 112 -11.35 -1.43 7.99
CA ASP A 112 -12.48 -1.55 8.91
C ASP A 112 -13.67 -2.33 8.38
N LYS A 113 -13.69 -2.64 7.12
CA LYS A 113 -14.88 -3.30 6.56
C LYS A 113 -14.59 -4.38 5.51
N UNK A 114 -13.62 -5.11 5.61
CA UNK A 114 -13.25 -6.12 4.82
C UNK A 114 -14.12 -7.23 5.12
N LEU A 115 -14.31 -8.03 4.10
CA LEU A 115 -15.05 -9.30 4.17
C LEU A 115 -14.12 -10.49 4.32
N LEU A 116 -12.82 -10.28 4.24
CA LEU A 116 -11.84 -11.34 4.40
C LEU A 116 -12.09 -12.10 5.69
N GLY A 117 -12.00 -13.41 5.61
CA GLY A 117 -12.22 -14.26 6.77
C GLY A 117 -13.63 -14.79 6.85
N GLY A 118 -14.52 -14.31 6.00
CA GLY A 118 -15.88 -14.79 5.95
C GLY A 118 -16.15 -15.58 4.67
N PRO A 119 -17.34 -16.10 4.52
CA PRO A 119 -17.67 -16.85 3.30
C PRO A 119 -17.83 -15.89 2.10
N TRP A 120 -17.75 -16.47 0.92
CA TRP A 120 -17.96 -15.72 -0.30
C TRP A 120 -19.33 -15.04 -0.27
N GLN A 121 -19.36 -13.76 -0.61
CA GLN A 121 -20.61 -13.04 -0.75
C GLN A 121 -20.66 -12.53 -2.18
N ALA A 122 -21.72 -12.87 -2.88
CA ALA A 122 -21.86 -12.54 -4.29
C ALA A 122 -21.87 -11.03 -4.49
N PRO A 123 -20.99 -10.50 -5.35
CA PRO A 123 -21.04 -9.07 -5.62
C PRO A 123 -22.32 -8.73 -6.38
N LEU A 124 -22.97 -7.67 -6.00
CA LEU A 124 -24.21 -7.26 -6.65
C LEU A 124 -23.89 -6.33 -7.82
N PRO A 125 -24.72 -6.36 -8.88
CA PRO A 125 -24.48 -5.47 -10.02
C PRO A 125 -24.49 -4.00 -9.62
N ARG A 126 -23.59 -3.24 -10.21
CA ARG A 126 -23.49 -1.80 -9.92
C ARG A 126 -23.97 -0.93 -11.07
N LYS A 127 -24.28 -1.55 -12.21
CA LYS A 127 -24.74 -0.80 -13.36
C LYS A 127 -26.00 -0.02 -13.02
N GLY A 128 -25.98 1.26 -13.29
CA GLY A 128 -27.12 2.11 -12.98
C GLY A 128 -27.22 2.55 -11.53
N LYS A 129 -26.27 2.13 -10.69
CA LYS A 129 -26.30 2.51 -9.28
C LYS A 129 -25.42 3.74 -9.05
N THR A 130 -25.85 4.57 -8.10
CA THR A 130 -25.13 5.79 -7.76
C THR A 130 -24.32 5.55 -6.49
N ILE A 131 -23.53 6.56 -6.13
CA ILE A 131 -22.81 6.53 -4.86
C ILE A 131 -23.80 6.48 -3.70
N MET A 132 -24.96 7.14 -3.84
CA MET A 132 -25.97 7.12 -2.78
C MET A 132 -26.57 5.72 -2.62
N ASP A 133 -26.68 4.96 -3.71
CA ASP A 133 -27.15 3.58 -3.61
C ASP A 133 -26.15 2.73 -2.84
N MET A 134 -24.86 2.95 -3.06
CA MET A 134 -23.83 2.21 -2.34
C MET A 134 -23.81 2.59 -0.86
N ILE A 135 -24.04 3.85 -0.55
CA ILE A 135 -24.12 4.29 0.85
C ILE A 135 -25.31 3.61 1.53
N ALA A 136 -26.46 3.57 0.85
CA ALA A 136 -27.64 2.91 1.42
C ALA A 136 -27.38 1.42 1.67
N ARG A 137 -26.68 0.78 0.75
CA ARG A 137 -26.33 -0.64 0.95
C ARG A 137 -25.40 -0.80 2.15
N GLU A 138 -24.46 0.10 2.32
CA GLU A 138 -23.54 0.02 3.43
C GLU A 138 -24.24 0.21 4.76
N GLU A 139 -25.31 1.02 4.81
CA GLU A 139 -26.09 1.19 6.03
C GLU A 139 -26.69 -0.13 6.51
N VAL A 140 -27.02 -1.02 5.59
CA VAL A 140 -27.54 -2.33 5.94
C VAL A 140 -26.40 -3.27 6.33
N LEU A 141 -25.28 -3.19 5.60
CA LEU A 141 -24.19 -4.13 5.78
C LEU A 141 -23.36 -3.87 7.04
N LEU A 142 -23.11 -2.61 7.37
CA LEU A 142 -22.23 -2.29 8.49
C LEU A 142 -22.65 -2.92 9.81
N PRO A 143 -23.95 -2.90 10.20
CA PRO A 143 -24.30 -3.55 11.45
C PRO A 143 -23.97 -5.03 11.50
N GLN A 144 -23.95 -5.67 10.33
CA GLN A 144 -23.59 -7.10 10.27
C GLN A 144 -22.10 -7.31 10.40
N LEU A 145 -21.29 -6.34 9.96
CA LEU A 145 -19.83 -6.47 10.01
C LEU A 145 -19.25 -6.04 11.34
N LEU A 146 -19.88 -5.07 12.00
CA LEU A 146 -19.29 -4.47 13.20
C LEU A 146 -18.91 -5.46 14.29
N PRO A 147 -19.74 -6.46 14.61
CA PRO A 147 -19.37 -7.36 15.71
C PRO A 147 -18.05 -8.07 15.53
N THR A 148 -17.61 -8.29 14.29
CA THR A 148 -16.35 -8.99 14.03
C THR A 148 -15.32 -8.07 13.38
N SER A 149 -15.53 -6.77 13.38
CA SER A 149 -14.64 -5.90 12.62
C SER A 149 -13.22 -5.86 13.17
N GLN A 150 -13.03 -6.02 14.49
CA GLN A 150 -11.69 -6.07 15.05
C GLN A 150 -10.93 -7.28 14.50
N GLU A 151 -11.57 -8.45 14.49
CA GLU A 151 -10.91 -9.65 14.02
C GLU A 151 -10.67 -9.60 12.51
N ARG A 152 -11.62 -9.02 11.76
CA ARG A 152 -11.43 -8.87 10.32
C ARG A 152 -10.26 -7.94 10.03
N ALA A 153 -10.12 -6.85 10.78
CA ALA A 153 -8.97 -5.96 10.62
C ALA A 153 -7.67 -6.69 10.91
N ASN A 154 -7.65 -7.50 11.97
CA ASN A 154 -6.47 -8.27 12.32
C ASN A 154 -6.08 -9.23 11.19
N GLN A 155 -7.05 -9.89 10.58
CA GLN A 155 -6.78 -10.82 9.50
C GLN A 155 -6.25 -10.10 8.26
N LEU A 156 -6.80 -8.93 7.95
CA LEU A 156 -6.32 -8.19 6.80
C LEU A 156 -4.91 -7.66 7.05
N ILE A 157 -4.62 -7.18 8.25
CA ILE A 157 -3.26 -6.77 8.59
C ILE A 157 -2.30 -7.95 8.42
N GLN A 158 -2.70 -9.13 8.89
CA GLN A 158 -1.85 -10.31 8.75
C GLN A 158 -1.60 -10.62 7.27
N LEU A 159 -2.62 -10.50 6.44
CA LEU A 159 -2.44 -10.72 5.01
C LEU A 159 -1.45 -9.72 4.42
N LEU A 160 -1.61 -8.44 4.75
CA LEU A 160 -0.71 -7.41 4.24
C LEU A 160 0.74 -7.70 4.67
N VAL A 161 0.94 -7.99 5.95
CA VAL A 161 2.28 -8.24 6.47
C VAL A 161 2.88 -9.48 5.82
N SER A 162 2.05 -10.51 5.56
CA SER A 162 2.54 -11.72 4.92
C SER A 162 3.02 -11.47 3.50
N HIS A 163 2.54 -10.41 2.86
CA HIS A 163 3.00 -10.02 1.54
C HIS A 163 4.09 -8.94 1.60
N GLY A 164 4.53 -8.57 2.80
CA GLY A 164 5.63 -7.64 2.94
C GLY A 164 5.25 -6.19 3.21
N THR A 165 3.97 -5.90 3.40
CA THR A 165 3.52 -4.53 3.67
C THR A 165 3.52 -4.30 5.18
N THR A 166 4.31 -3.33 5.65
CA THR A 166 4.41 -3.04 7.07
C THR A 166 3.94 -1.64 7.44
N THR A 167 3.53 -0.85 6.46
CA THR A 167 3.02 0.50 6.69
C THR A 167 1.78 0.70 5.83
N ALA A 168 0.77 1.32 6.40
CA ALA A 168 -0.45 1.58 5.67
C ALA A 168 -1.08 2.90 6.08
N ARG A 169 -2.02 3.35 5.28
CA ARG A 169 -2.92 4.44 5.65
C ARG A 169 -4.33 3.94 5.41
N SER A 170 -5.10 3.76 6.49
CA SER A 170 -6.43 3.20 6.40
C SER A 170 -7.50 4.27 6.56
N HIS A 171 -8.42 4.32 5.64
CA HIS A 171 -9.63 5.11 5.80
C HIS A 171 -10.56 4.30 6.71
N CYS A 172 -11.23 4.97 7.63
CA CYS A 172 -12.07 4.29 8.61
C CYS A 172 -13.39 5.04 8.75
N ASN A 173 -14.48 4.33 8.62
CA ASN A 173 -15.81 4.96 8.62
C ASN A 173 -16.12 5.65 9.94
N ILE A 174 -16.64 6.88 9.82
CA ILE A 174 -17.27 7.62 10.91
C ILE A 174 -18.63 8.02 10.34
N ASP A 175 -19.68 7.41 10.78
CA ASP A 175 -21.00 7.66 10.20
C ASP A 175 -22.09 7.43 11.24
N PRO A 176 -23.35 7.84 10.96
CA PRO A 176 -24.39 7.69 11.96
C PRO A 176 -24.72 6.25 12.32
N VAL A 177 -24.42 5.31 11.43
CA VAL A 177 -24.72 3.90 11.68
C VAL A 177 -23.69 3.28 12.61
N SER A 178 -22.42 3.48 12.33
CA SER A 178 -21.36 2.85 13.11
C SER A 178 -20.84 3.75 14.25
N GLY A 179 -21.16 5.04 14.23
CA GLY A 179 -20.64 5.97 15.21
C GLY A 179 -19.12 5.89 15.23
N LEU A 180 -18.55 5.62 16.39
CA LEU A 180 -17.11 5.47 16.56
C LEU A 180 -16.70 4.00 16.65
N LYS A 181 -17.62 3.06 16.48
CA LYS A 181 -17.31 1.65 16.68
C LYS A 181 -16.24 1.10 15.72
N SER A 182 -16.33 1.48 14.43
CA SER A 182 -15.33 1.01 13.48
C SER A 182 -13.94 1.48 13.90
N LEU A 183 -13.84 2.73 14.34
CA LEU A 183 -12.55 3.27 14.76
C LEU A 183 -12.05 2.59 16.04
N GLU A 184 -12.94 2.36 17.01
CA GLU A 184 -12.55 1.67 18.23
C GLU A 184 -11.99 0.28 17.95
N HIS A 185 -12.67 -0.47 17.08
CA HIS A 185 -12.24 -1.82 16.73
C HIS A 185 -10.93 -1.79 15.94
N LEU A 186 -10.77 -0.84 15.04
CA LEU A 186 -9.53 -0.73 14.28
C LEU A 186 -8.37 -0.40 15.22
N ASN A 187 -8.58 0.52 16.16
CA ASN A 187 -7.53 0.87 17.11
C ASN A 187 -7.13 -0.33 17.96
N LEU A 188 -8.09 -1.18 18.35
CA LEU A 188 -7.74 -2.38 19.12
C LEU A 188 -6.91 -3.34 18.28
N ALA A 189 -7.26 -3.52 17.01
CA ALA A 189 -6.47 -4.39 16.14
C ALA A 189 -5.06 -3.85 15.94
N LEU A 190 -4.94 -2.54 15.72
CA LEU A 190 -3.63 -1.92 15.52
C LEU A 190 -2.77 -1.97 16.79
N ALA A 191 -3.38 -1.78 17.96
CA ALA A 191 -2.64 -1.86 19.20
C ALA A 191 -2.06 -3.27 19.41
N ALA A 192 -2.82 -4.29 19.03
CA ALA A 192 -2.34 -5.66 19.17
C ALA A 192 -1.20 -5.97 18.19
N ARG A 193 -1.05 -5.16 17.14
CA ARG A 193 -0.03 -5.37 16.13
C ARG A 193 0.99 -4.25 16.07
N ARG A 194 1.13 -3.47 17.13
CA ARG A 194 1.97 -2.27 17.04
C ARG A 194 3.43 -2.56 16.75
N ASP A 195 3.91 -3.77 17.08
CA ASP A 195 5.30 -4.12 16.79
C ASP A 195 5.48 -4.64 15.37
N ASP A 196 4.38 -4.95 14.69
CA ASP A 196 4.43 -5.56 13.36
C ASP A 196 4.10 -4.59 12.23
N PHE A 197 3.37 -3.52 12.53
CA PHE A 197 2.67 -2.78 11.49
C PHE A 197 2.39 -1.35 11.95
N ASP A 198 2.68 -0.38 11.10
CA ASP A 198 2.41 1.03 11.39
C ASP A 198 1.29 1.53 10.49
N CYS A 199 0.37 2.30 11.05
CA CYS A 199 -0.80 2.70 10.27
C CYS A 199 -1.27 4.10 10.61
N ASP A 200 -1.41 4.94 9.56
CA ASP A 200 -2.12 6.20 9.65
C ASP A 200 -3.61 5.89 9.54
N ILE A 201 -4.45 6.69 10.19
CA ILE A 201 -5.91 6.54 10.10
C ILE A 201 -6.52 7.82 9.61
N VAL A 202 -7.43 7.68 8.63
CA VAL A 202 -8.17 8.78 8.04
C VAL A 202 -9.66 8.61 8.36
N UNK A 203 -10.25 9.29 9.07
CA UNK A 203 -11.47 9.26 9.40
C UNK A 203 -12.22 9.62 8.32
N LEU A 204 -13.19 8.89 7.91
CA LEU A 204 -13.96 8.93 6.68
C LEU A 204 -15.46 9.06 6.97
N PRO A 205 -16.04 10.24 6.70
CA PRO A 205 -17.50 10.35 6.84
C PRO A 205 -18.17 9.84 5.55
N GLN A 206 -18.29 8.52 5.45
CA GLN A 206 -18.74 7.85 4.22
C GLN A 206 -20.12 8.31 3.76
N HIS A 207 -20.96 8.79 4.65
CA HIS A 207 -22.30 9.23 4.30
C HIS A 207 -22.37 10.75 4.04
N GLY A 208 -21.21 11.39 3.96
CA GLY A 208 -21.13 12.82 3.68
C GLY A 208 -20.90 13.63 4.93
N LEU A 209 -20.06 14.66 4.84
CA LEU A 209 -19.76 15.52 5.97
C LEU A 209 -20.92 16.46 6.27
N LEU A 210 -21.57 16.97 5.23
CA LEU A 210 -22.74 17.83 5.40
C LEU A 210 -24.04 17.04 5.27
N ASN A 211 -24.00 15.99 4.46
CA ASN A 211 -25.21 15.20 4.18
C ASN A 211 -25.64 14.34 5.37
N SER A 212 -24.76 14.11 6.32
CA SER A 212 -25.08 13.37 7.51
C SER A 212 -24.66 14.16 8.73
N ASP A 213 -25.23 13.83 9.89
CA ASP A 213 -24.95 14.58 11.11
C ASP A 213 -23.75 13.96 11.80
N VAL A 214 -22.56 14.25 11.31
CA VAL A 214 -21.34 13.63 11.82
C VAL A 214 -20.28 14.62 12.30
N ASP A 215 -20.55 15.92 12.29
CA ASP A 215 -19.53 16.89 12.67
C ASP A 215 -18.99 16.59 14.07
N GLY A 216 -19.87 16.36 15.02
CA GLY A 216 -19.46 16.03 16.38
C GLY A 216 -18.67 14.74 16.46
N LEU A 217 -19.13 13.72 15.74
CA LEU A 217 -18.41 12.44 15.72
C LEU A 217 -17.03 12.59 15.09
N MET A 218 -16.93 13.36 14.02
CA MET A 218 -15.64 13.59 13.38
C MET A 218 -14.70 14.29 14.34
N ARG A 219 -15.18 15.32 15.03
CA ARG A 219 -14.32 16.05 15.97
C ARG A 219 -13.95 15.17 17.17
N ASP A 220 -14.87 14.37 17.66
CA ASP A 220 -14.58 13.46 18.77
C ASP A 220 -13.55 12.43 18.37
N SER A 221 -13.49 12.03 17.09
CA SER A 221 -12.56 11.00 16.66
C SER A 221 -11.12 11.51 16.55
N MET A 222 -10.93 12.82 16.48
CA MET A 222 -9.60 13.37 16.21
C MET A 222 -8.57 13.03 17.28
N ASP A 223 -9.00 12.74 18.51
CA ASP A 223 -8.07 12.40 19.57
C ASP A 223 -7.89 10.89 19.73
N LEU A 224 -8.44 10.10 18.82
CA LEU A 224 -8.44 8.64 18.94
C LEU A 224 -7.48 7.99 17.94
N GLY A 225 -6.27 8.52 17.81
CA GLY A 225 -5.25 7.93 16.94
C GLY A 225 -5.38 8.31 15.48
N VAL A 226 -6.28 9.22 15.15
CA VAL A 226 -6.53 9.65 13.78
C VAL A 226 -5.44 10.64 13.36
N THR A 227 -4.95 10.49 12.14
CA THR A 227 -3.92 11.39 11.60
C THR A 227 -4.46 12.35 10.57
N HIS A 228 -5.56 12.00 9.94
CA HIS A 228 -6.10 12.76 8.80
C HIS A 228 -7.63 12.80 8.83
N UNK A 229 -8.30 13.66 8.21
CA UNK A 229 -9.62 13.75 8.07
C UNK A 229 -9.87 13.83 6.65
N ARG A 230 -11.07 13.67 6.24
CA ARG A 230 -11.54 13.85 4.85
C ARG A 230 -13.01 14.11 4.85
N GLY A 231 -13.46 14.51 3.70
CA GLY A 231 -14.90 14.55 3.45
C GLY A 231 -15.28 13.38 2.53
N UNK A 232 -16.36 13.41 2.03
CA UNK A 232 -16.81 12.46 1.17
C UNK A 232 -17.60 13.14 0.20
N GLY A 233 -17.51 12.94 -1.03
CA GLY A 233 -18.24 13.47 -2.16
C GLY A 233 -18.75 14.90 -1.98
N PRO A 234 -17.86 15.87 -2.07
CA PRO A 234 -18.31 17.23 -1.77
C PRO A 234 -19.44 17.70 -2.69
N THR A 235 -19.43 17.31 -3.96
CA THR A 235 -20.50 17.65 -4.88
C THR A 235 -21.55 16.54 -4.94
N ASN A 236 -21.12 15.30 -5.10
CA ASN A 236 -22.06 14.19 -5.36
C ASN A 236 -22.81 13.72 -4.12
N VAL A 237 -22.24 13.88 -2.94
CA VAL A 237 -22.89 13.43 -1.71
C VAL A 237 -23.39 14.63 -0.90
N ASP A 238 -22.51 15.58 -0.61
CA ASP A 238 -22.88 16.74 0.20
C ASP A 238 -23.69 17.79 -0.58
N GLY A 239 -23.51 17.83 -1.90
CA GLY A 239 -24.30 18.75 -2.73
C GLY A 239 -23.87 20.20 -2.63
N ALA A 240 -22.75 20.50 -2.00
CA ALA A 240 -22.27 21.86 -1.84
C ALA A 240 -20.75 21.81 -1.72
N MET A 241 -20.07 21.86 -2.88
CA MET A 241 -18.66 21.58 -2.94
C MET A 241 -17.83 22.47 -2.01
N GLU A 242 -18.02 23.78 -2.11
CA GLU A 242 -17.18 24.68 -1.31
C GLU A 242 -17.47 24.54 0.19
N ALA A 243 -18.73 24.47 0.57
CA ALA A 243 -19.09 24.35 1.99
C ALA A 243 -18.58 23.03 2.57
N SER A 244 -18.65 21.95 1.78
CA SER A 244 -18.18 20.63 2.24
C SER A 244 -16.67 20.65 2.45
N LEU A 245 -15.93 21.19 1.49
CA LEU A 245 -14.47 21.25 1.59
C LEU A 245 -14.02 22.19 2.70
N ASP A 246 -14.72 23.34 2.85
CA ASP A 246 -14.40 24.27 3.94
C ASP A 246 -14.59 23.58 5.30
N ALA A 247 -15.67 22.83 5.46
CA ALA A 247 -15.90 22.12 6.72
C ALA A 247 -14.81 21.10 7.01
N MET A 248 -14.38 20.38 5.98
CA MET A 248 -13.31 19.41 6.10
C MET A 248 -12.00 20.08 6.56
N PHE A 249 -11.60 21.13 5.85
CA PHE A 249 -10.37 21.80 6.19
C PHE A 249 -10.44 22.46 7.57
N GLN A 250 -11.61 22.94 7.95
CA GLN A 250 -11.75 23.57 9.27
C GLN A 250 -11.54 22.55 10.40
N ILE A 251 -12.08 21.35 10.25
CA ILE A 251 -11.83 20.29 11.24
C ILE A 251 -10.35 19.97 11.30
N ALA A 252 -9.71 19.85 10.15
CA ALA A 252 -8.28 19.54 10.11
C ALA A 252 -7.46 20.63 10.81
N LEU A 253 -7.76 21.89 10.52
CA LEU A 253 -7.02 23.01 11.13
C LEU A 253 -7.27 23.09 12.63
N ASP A 254 -8.52 22.92 13.05
CA ASP A 254 -8.88 23.00 14.47
C ASP A 254 -8.19 21.93 15.29
N HIS A 255 -7.93 20.76 14.71
CA HIS A 255 -7.37 19.63 15.44
C HIS A 255 -5.93 19.30 15.02
N ASP A 256 -5.33 20.11 14.18
CA ASP A 256 -3.94 19.95 13.73
C ASP A 256 -3.73 18.59 13.06
N LYS A 257 -4.59 18.26 12.13
CA LYS A 257 -4.51 17.00 11.39
C LYS A 257 -4.32 17.26 9.91
N GLY A 258 -3.89 16.24 9.18
CA GLY A 258 -3.81 16.33 7.73
C GLY A 258 -5.13 16.01 7.07
N VAL A 259 -5.15 16.12 5.74
CA VAL A 259 -6.33 15.79 4.94
C VAL A 259 -5.90 14.78 3.89
N ASP A 260 -6.70 13.73 3.73
CA ASP A 260 -6.51 12.76 2.65
C ASP A 260 -7.89 12.49 2.09
N ILE A 261 -8.26 13.23 1.06
CA ILE A 261 -9.62 13.18 0.56
C ILE A 261 -9.76 12.33 -0.70
N HIS A 262 -10.80 11.50 -0.69
CA HIS A 262 -11.11 10.59 -1.78
C HIS A 262 -11.98 11.36 -2.77
N ILE A 263 -11.46 11.70 -3.93
CA ILE A 263 -12.20 12.44 -4.94
C ILE A 263 -12.46 11.55 -6.14
N HIS A 264 -13.71 11.06 -6.24
CA HIS A 264 -14.09 10.25 -7.38
C HIS A 264 -14.78 11.09 -8.44
N GLU A 265 -15.23 12.27 -8.07
CA GLU A 265 -15.97 13.11 -9.01
C GLU A 265 -15.10 13.49 -10.19
N SER A 266 -15.62 13.29 -11.41
CA SER A 266 -14.86 13.60 -12.59
C SER A 266 -15.18 15.04 -13.02
N THR A 267 -15.05 15.34 -14.30
CA THR A 267 -15.27 16.69 -14.81
C THR A 267 -16.75 16.97 -14.93
N PRO A 268 -17.17 18.22 -14.73
CA PRO A 268 -16.35 19.35 -14.28
C PRO A 268 -16.24 19.45 -12.77
N ALA A 269 -17.08 18.73 -12.04
CA ALA A 269 -17.13 18.88 -10.59
C ALA A 269 -15.82 18.50 -9.92
N GLY A 270 -15.18 17.42 -10.40
CA GLY A 270 -13.93 17.00 -9.81
C GLY A 270 -12.81 17.99 -10.06
N ILE A 271 -12.76 18.56 -11.26
CA ILE A 271 -11.72 19.56 -11.56
C ILE A 271 -11.92 20.79 -10.69
N ALA A 272 -13.17 21.24 -10.54
CA ALA A 272 -13.45 22.39 -9.70
C ALA A 272 -13.04 22.14 -8.24
N ALA A 273 -13.30 20.92 -7.74
CA ALA A 273 -12.92 20.61 -6.36
C ALA A 273 -11.41 20.59 -6.19
N LEU A 274 -10.67 20.06 -7.17
CA LEU A 274 -9.22 20.04 -7.07
C LEU A 274 -8.65 21.45 -7.04
N HIS A 275 -9.14 22.33 -7.92
CA HIS A 275 -8.68 23.72 -7.92
C HIS A 275 -9.01 24.41 -6.60
N TYR A 276 -10.22 24.21 -6.08
CA TYR A 276 -10.62 24.83 -4.84
C TYR A 276 -9.71 24.40 -3.69
N MET A 277 -9.37 23.11 -3.66
CA MET A 277 -8.51 22.60 -2.59
C MET A 277 -7.09 23.12 -2.71
N VAL A 278 -6.56 23.22 -3.93
CA VAL A 278 -5.23 23.76 -4.11
C VAL A 278 -5.21 25.24 -3.67
N ASP A 279 -6.23 26.00 -4.06
CA ASP A 279 -6.35 27.40 -3.60
C ASP A 279 -6.36 27.45 -2.07
N THR A 280 -7.07 26.57 -1.43
CA THR A 280 -7.17 26.56 0.04
C THR A 280 -5.83 26.27 0.69
N VAL A 281 -5.09 25.30 0.15
CA VAL A 281 -3.77 24.97 0.71
C VAL A 281 -2.81 26.14 0.51
N GLU A 282 -2.86 26.76 -0.66
CA GLU A 282 -2.00 27.94 -0.93
C GLU A 282 -2.27 29.06 0.05
N ALA A 283 -3.50 29.20 0.50
CA ALA A 283 -3.87 30.26 1.43
C ALA A 283 -3.64 29.92 2.90
N ASN A 284 -3.29 28.66 3.21
CA ASN A 284 -3.14 28.21 4.59
C ASN A 284 -1.85 27.45 4.78
N ALA A 285 -0.82 28.13 5.25
CA ALA A 285 0.50 27.51 5.41
C ALA A 285 0.47 26.27 6.31
N ALA A 286 -0.48 26.21 7.25
CA ALA A 286 -0.58 25.05 8.14
C ALA A 286 -0.97 23.77 7.41
N LEU A 287 -1.48 23.89 6.18
CA LEU A 287 -1.88 22.70 5.40
C LEU A 287 -0.76 22.23 4.47
N ARG A 288 0.31 22.97 4.34
CA ARG A 288 1.41 22.60 3.45
C ARG A 288 1.98 21.25 3.86
N ASP A 289 2.22 20.39 2.89
CA ASP A 289 2.76 19.05 3.06
C ASP A 289 1.82 18.11 3.83
N ARG A 290 0.57 18.49 4.04
CA ARG A 290 -0.35 17.70 4.86
C ARG A 290 -1.63 17.29 4.13
N VAL A 291 -1.68 17.46 2.81
CA VAL A 291 -2.89 17.19 2.03
C VAL A 291 -2.59 16.17 0.95
N THR A 292 -3.43 15.13 0.86
CA THR A 292 -3.35 14.11 -0.18
C THR A 292 -4.69 14.06 -0.91
N PHE A 293 -4.62 13.97 -2.25
CA PHE A 293 -5.81 13.71 -3.05
C PHE A 293 -5.79 12.23 -3.40
N SER A 294 -6.74 11.46 -2.89
CA SER A 294 -6.84 10.05 -3.20
C SER A 294 -7.71 9.85 -4.44
N HIS A 295 -7.23 9.06 -5.37
CA HIS A 295 -7.80 8.84 -6.68
C HIS A 295 -7.69 10.08 -7.55
N ALA A 296 -8.48 11.10 -7.31
CA ALA A 296 -8.46 12.34 -8.07
C ALA A 296 -8.64 12.04 -9.57
N PHE A 297 -9.66 11.26 -9.90
CA PHE A 297 -9.87 10.79 -11.28
C PHE A 297 -9.99 11.93 -12.28
N ALA A 298 -10.43 13.12 -11.82
CA ALA A 298 -10.56 14.25 -12.73
C ALA A 298 -9.23 14.66 -13.35
N LEU A 299 -8.09 14.34 -12.71
CA LEU A 299 -6.79 14.66 -13.30
C LEU A 299 -6.60 13.97 -14.64
N ALA A 300 -7.20 12.80 -14.83
CA ALA A 300 -7.07 12.06 -16.08
C ALA A 300 -7.88 12.69 -17.22
N LYS A 301 -8.74 13.66 -16.90
CA LYS A 301 -9.59 14.29 -17.91
C LYS A 301 -9.15 15.71 -18.24
N MET A 302 -8.05 16.18 -17.66
CA MET A 302 -7.61 17.54 -17.88
C MET A 302 -6.75 17.64 -19.13
N ASP A 303 -6.80 18.79 -19.82
CA ASP A 303 -5.91 19.05 -20.93
C ASP A 303 -4.47 19.13 -20.42
N GLU A 304 -3.52 18.82 -21.27
CA GLU A 304 -2.13 18.71 -20.88
C GLU A 304 -1.59 19.99 -20.21
N GLY A 305 -1.85 21.13 -20.80
CA GLY A 305 -1.33 22.39 -20.20
C GLY A 305 -1.95 22.69 -18.86
N ALA A 306 -3.26 22.45 -18.75
CA ALA A 306 -3.95 22.69 -17.48
C ALA A 306 -3.47 21.70 -16.41
N LEU A 307 -3.22 20.47 -16.80
CA LEU A 307 -2.71 19.47 -15.87
C LEU A 307 -1.31 19.84 -15.39
N ASP A 308 -0.42 20.24 -16.31
CA ASP A 308 0.93 20.61 -15.93
C ASP A 308 0.91 21.77 -14.94
N GLU A 309 0.05 22.74 -15.16
CA GLU A 309 -0.03 23.91 -14.28
C GLU A 309 -0.55 23.50 -12.89
N LEU A 310 -1.61 22.72 -12.85
CA LEU A 310 -2.16 22.32 -11.57
C LEU A 310 -1.18 21.42 -10.82
N ALA A 311 -0.54 20.49 -11.51
CA ALA A 311 0.44 19.59 -10.89
C ALA A 311 1.61 20.38 -10.31
N GLY A 312 2.07 21.41 -11.02
CA GLY A 312 3.14 22.27 -10.50
C GLY A 312 2.72 22.98 -9.23
N ARG A 313 1.49 23.48 -9.18
CA ARG A 313 0.98 24.12 -7.98
C ARG A 313 0.85 23.12 -6.83
N MET A 314 0.38 21.91 -7.13
CA MET A 314 0.30 20.83 -6.12
C MET A 314 1.68 20.53 -5.56
N ALA A 315 2.65 20.35 -6.44
CA ALA A 315 4.01 20.04 -6.00
C ALA A 315 4.59 21.13 -5.12
N ALA A 316 4.32 22.39 -5.48
CA ALA A 316 4.84 23.54 -4.71
C ALA A 316 4.29 23.55 -3.28
N GLN A 317 3.09 22.99 -3.07
CA GLN A 317 2.46 22.95 -1.74
C GLN A 317 2.64 21.61 -1.05
N GLY A 318 3.37 20.66 -1.64
CA GLY A 318 3.53 19.36 -1.05
C GLY A 318 2.26 18.53 -1.02
N ILE A 319 1.34 18.80 -1.98
CA ILE A 319 0.11 18.00 -2.10
C ILE A 319 0.46 16.71 -2.84
N SER A 320 0.12 15.59 -2.24
CA SER A 320 0.41 14.28 -2.84
C SER A 320 -0.85 13.67 -3.46
N VAL A 321 -0.66 12.60 -4.22
CA VAL A 321 -1.76 11.85 -4.82
C VAL A 321 -1.62 10.40 -4.40
N ALA A 322 -2.71 9.80 -3.94
CA ALA A 322 -2.75 8.38 -3.66
C ALA A 322 -3.58 7.70 -4.75
N THR A 323 -3.07 6.60 -5.28
CA THR A 323 -3.71 5.95 -6.41
C THR A 323 -3.82 4.45 -6.19
N SER A 324 -4.89 3.86 -6.69
CA SER A 324 -5.02 2.40 -6.75
C SER A 324 -4.46 1.85 -8.06
N VAL A 325 -3.86 2.70 -8.88
CA VAL A 325 -3.36 2.36 -10.21
C VAL A 325 -4.52 1.77 -11.03
N PRO A 326 -5.56 2.58 -11.26
CA PRO A 326 -6.75 2.03 -11.93
C PRO A 326 -6.49 1.68 -13.39
N ILE A 327 -7.27 0.71 -13.89
CA ILE A 327 -7.23 0.31 -15.30
C ILE A 327 -8.62 0.55 -15.87
N GLY A 328 -8.72 0.48 -17.17
CA GLY A 328 -10.00 0.66 -17.82
C GLY A 328 -10.27 2.10 -18.18
N LYS A 329 -11.38 2.63 -17.69
CA LYS A 329 -11.80 3.95 -18.12
C LYS A 329 -10.90 5.09 -17.65
N SER A 330 -10.26 4.93 -16.52
CA SER A 330 -9.41 5.99 -15.98
C SER A 330 -8.00 5.49 -15.88
N VAL A 331 -7.14 5.98 -16.75
CA VAL A 331 -5.70 5.73 -16.64
C VAL A 331 -5.11 7.04 -16.16
N MET A 332 -4.59 7.03 -14.94
CA MET A 332 -4.14 8.26 -14.31
C MET A 332 -2.84 8.75 -14.94
N PRO A 333 -2.63 10.06 -14.99
CA PRO A 333 -1.40 10.61 -15.59
C PRO A 333 -0.25 10.61 -14.57
N LEU A 334 0.11 9.41 -14.08
CA LEU A 334 1.06 9.32 -12.96
C LEU A 334 2.44 9.82 -13.33
N GLN A 335 2.89 9.55 -14.54
CA GLN A 335 4.22 9.99 -14.94
C GLN A 335 4.28 11.51 -15.10
N VAL A 336 3.21 12.11 -15.60
CA VAL A 336 3.14 13.57 -15.73
C VAL A 336 3.19 14.21 -14.34
N LEU A 337 2.44 13.67 -13.40
CA LEU A 337 2.42 14.19 -12.04
C LEU A 337 3.81 14.10 -11.41
N ARG A 338 4.44 12.98 -11.58
CA ARG A 338 5.80 12.83 -11.03
C ARG A 338 6.81 13.80 -11.63
N UNK A 339 6.63 13.96 -12.70
CA UNK A 339 7.47 14.79 -13.37
C UNK A 339 7.35 16.18 -12.96
N GLN A 340 6.30 16.52 -12.65
CA GLN A 340 6.08 17.86 -12.09
C GLN A 340 6.48 17.96 -10.61
N GLY A 341 6.84 16.87 -9.98
CA GLY A 341 7.25 16.89 -8.58
C GLY A 341 6.17 16.50 -7.59
N VAL A 342 5.03 16.02 -8.05
CA VAL A 342 3.98 15.56 -7.14
C VAL A 342 4.35 14.19 -6.61
N ALA A 343 4.31 14.01 -5.29
CA ALA A 343 4.57 12.72 -4.68
C ALA A 343 3.37 11.80 -4.92
N ILE A 344 3.63 10.59 -5.37
CA ILE A 344 2.59 9.60 -5.65
C ILE A 344 2.73 8.46 -4.65
N MET A 345 1.62 8.06 -4.06
CA MET A 345 1.57 6.90 -3.19
C MET A 345 0.56 5.93 -3.77
N ALA A 346 0.78 4.63 -3.57
CA ALA A 346 -0.18 3.66 -4.06
C ALA A 346 -0.83 2.89 -2.92
N GLY A 347 -2.00 2.34 -3.19
CA GLY A 347 -2.68 1.50 -2.24
C GLY A 347 -3.57 0.49 -2.93
N THR A 348 -4.00 -0.51 -2.18
CA THR A 348 -4.89 -1.54 -2.71
C THR A 348 -6.33 -1.06 -2.74
N ASP A 349 -6.65 -0.07 -1.94
CA ASP A 349 -8.00 0.50 -1.80
C ASP A 349 -8.92 -0.53 -1.16
N SER A 350 -9.55 -1.39 -1.95
CA SER A 350 -10.43 -2.42 -1.43
C SER A 350 -9.77 -3.78 -1.55
N VAL A 351 -9.79 -4.54 -0.46
CA VAL A 351 -9.32 -5.91 -0.49
C VAL A 351 -10.47 -6.78 -0.03
N ILE A 352 -11.17 -7.37 -0.97
CA ILE A 352 -12.26 -8.30 -0.67
C ILE A 352 -13.31 -7.62 0.22
N ASP A 353 -13.94 -6.58 -0.33
CA ASP A 353 -15.04 -5.94 0.41
C ASP A 353 -16.22 -5.70 -0.55
N HIS A 354 -17.28 -5.08 -0.03
CA HIS A 354 -18.49 -4.92 -0.83
C HIS A 354 -18.35 -3.87 -1.94
N TRP A 355 -17.25 -3.12 -1.95
CA TRP A 355 -16.98 -2.19 -3.03
C TRP A 355 -16.24 -2.89 -4.15
N SER A 356 -15.45 -3.93 -3.82
CA SER A 356 -14.68 -4.65 -4.82
C SER A 356 -14.38 -6.08 -4.33
N PRO A 357 -14.68 -7.09 -5.13
CA PRO A 357 -14.37 -8.48 -4.73
C PRO A 357 -12.92 -8.85 -4.99
N PHE A 358 -12.16 -7.97 -5.63
CA PHE A 358 -10.79 -8.26 -5.99
C PHE A 358 -9.85 -8.01 -4.82
N GLY A 359 -8.62 -8.40 -5.00
CA GLY A 359 -7.57 -8.00 -4.09
C GLY A 359 -6.84 -9.17 -3.46
N THR A 360 -5.54 -9.09 -3.51
CA THR A 360 -4.66 -10.08 -2.89
C THR A 360 -4.01 -9.52 -1.63
N GLY A 361 -4.14 -8.21 -1.40
CA GLY A 361 -3.41 -7.56 -0.32
C GLY A 361 -1.93 -7.44 -0.62
N ASP A 362 -1.55 -7.47 -1.89
CA ASP A 362 -0.14 -7.52 -2.28
C ASP A 362 0.22 -6.28 -3.08
N MET A 363 1.02 -5.41 -2.52
CA MET A 363 1.41 -4.16 -3.20
C MET A 363 2.32 -4.41 -4.40
N ILE A 364 2.97 -5.57 -4.49
CA ILE A 364 3.74 -5.87 -5.69
C ILE A 364 2.82 -5.97 -6.90
N ASP A 365 1.56 -6.34 -6.71
CA ASP A 365 0.60 -6.32 -7.81
C ASP A 365 0.47 -4.91 -8.40
N LYS A 366 0.59 -3.88 -7.57
CA LYS A 366 0.51 -2.49 -8.05
C LYS A 366 1.78 -2.11 -8.82
N ALA A 367 2.94 -2.57 -8.38
CA ALA A 367 4.17 -2.32 -9.13
C ALA A 367 4.12 -3.02 -10.50
N ASN A 368 3.59 -4.25 -10.52
CA ASN A 368 3.43 -5.00 -11.77
C ASN A 368 2.49 -4.24 -12.71
N LEU A 369 1.38 -3.77 -12.18
CA LEU A 369 0.41 -3.04 -12.98
C LEU A 369 1.00 -1.73 -13.48
N TYR A 370 1.74 -1.03 -12.62
CA TYR A 370 2.39 0.22 -13.03
C TYR A 370 3.37 -0.04 -14.18
N ALA A 371 4.15 -1.10 -14.09
CA ALA A 371 5.11 -1.41 -15.15
C ALA A 371 4.37 -1.65 -16.46
N GLN A 372 3.29 -2.42 -16.42
CA GLN A 372 2.53 -2.74 -17.63
C GLN A 372 1.86 -1.51 -18.25
N LEU A 373 1.36 -0.61 -17.42
CA LEU A 373 0.63 0.54 -17.94
C LEU A 373 1.52 1.72 -18.32
N TYR A 374 2.62 1.90 -17.62
CA TYR A 374 3.40 3.14 -17.75
C TYR A 374 4.87 2.96 -18.09
N ALA A 375 5.52 1.97 -17.54
CA ALA A 375 6.98 1.96 -17.59
C ALA A 375 7.58 1.06 -18.67
N GLY A 376 7.08 -0.13 -18.79
CA GLY A 376 7.62 -1.05 -19.79
C GLY A 376 8.10 -2.37 -19.18
N SER A 377 8.71 -3.20 -20.03
CA SER A 377 8.99 -4.57 -19.66
C SER A 377 10.47 -4.94 -19.75
N ASP A 378 11.36 -3.96 -19.89
CA ASP A 378 12.78 -4.25 -19.86
C ASP A 378 13.28 -4.26 -18.42
N GLU A 379 14.49 -4.70 -18.23
CA GLU A 379 15.05 -4.89 -16.88
C GLU A 379 14.98 -3.61 -16.05
N GLU A 380 15.42 -2.50 -16.62
CA GLU A 380 15.46 -1.25 -15.86
C GLU A 380 14.04 -0.75 -15.54
N SER A 381 13.14 -0.78 -16.52
CA SER A 381 11.77 -0.34 -16.31
C SER A 381 11.07 -1.16 -15.24
N LEU A 382 11.27 -2.47 -15.25
CA LEU A 382 10.67 -3.34 -14.25
C LEU A 382 11.24 -3.05 -12.87
N SER A 383 12.55 -3.00 -12.77
CA SER A 383 13.21 -2.78 -11.49
C SER A 383 12.80 -1.43 -10.89
N ARG A 384 12.83 -0.38 -11.72
CA ARG A 384 12.48 0.96 -11.22
C ARG A 384 11.00 1.05 -10.82
N SER A 385 10.11 0.25 -11.44
CA SER A 385 8.68 0.31 -11.11
C SER A 385 8.37 -0.11 -9.67
N LEU A 386 9.30 -0.75 -9.00
CA LEU A 386 9.10 -1.11 -7.60
C LEU A 386 8.81 0.13 -6.72
N TRP A 387 9.24 1.32 -7.16
CA TRP A 387 9.08 2.54 -6.37
C TRP A 387 7.65 2.75 -5.88
N ILE A 388 6.67 2.37 -6.69
CA ILE A 388 5.28 2.70 -6.36
C ILE A 388 4.78 1.85 -5.19
N ALA A 389 5.38 0.69 -4.96
CA ALA A 389 4.99 -0.20 -3.87
C ALA A 389 5.76 0.09 -2.58
N THR A 390 6.87 0.80 -2.66
CA THR A 390 7.77 0.93 -1.52
C THR A 390 7.95 2.37 -1.03
N GLY A 391 7.11 3.28 -1.52
CA GLY A 391 7.25 4.69 -1.10
C GLY A 391 8.54 5.31 -1.60
N ASP A 392 8.92 4.98 -2.82
CA ASP A 392 10.12 5.51 -3.48
C ASP A 392 11.44 5.00 -2.87
N VAL A 393 11.42 3.97 -2.05
CA VAL A 393 12.66 3.36 -1.58
C VAL A 393 13.01 2.24 -2.54
N LEU A 394 14.18 2.36 -3.18
CA LEU A 394 14.65 1.35 -4.13
C LEU A 394 16.05 0.89 -3.74
N PRO A 395 16.42 -0.35 -4.07
CA PRO A 395 17.80 -0.80 -3.75
C PRO A 395 18.88 -0.01 -4.47
N LEU A 396 18.63 0.36 -5.74
CA LEU A 396 19.64 1.06 -6.54
C LEU A 396 19.14 2.46 -6.90
N ASP A 397 20.09 3.39 -7.02
CA ASP A 397 19.72 4.74 -7.47
C ASP A 397 19.66 4.78 -9.00
N ALA A 398 19.42 5.97 -9.54
CA ALA A 398 19.28 6.12 -11.00
C ALA A 398 20.55 5.78 -11.77
N GLN A 399 21.69 5.81 -11.09
CA GLN A 399 22.97 5.47 -11.72
C GLN A 399 23.30 3.98 -11.55
N GLY A 400 22.44 3.23 -10.90
CA GLY A 400 22.66 1.81 -10.71
C GLY A 400 23.57 1.48 -9.53
N GLU A 401 23.71 2.40 -8.58
CA GLU A 401 24.55 2.15 -7.40
C GLU A 401 23.64 1.78 -6.22
N ARG A 402 24.09 0.85 -5.38
CA ARG A 402 23.28 0.44 -4.24
C ARG A 402 23.15 1.58 -3.23
N VAL A 403 21.94 1.87 -2.85
CA VAL A 403 21.66 2.87 -1.82
C VAL A 403 20.82 2.30 -0.69
N TRP A 404 20.28 1.08 -0.87
CA TRP A 404 19.48 0.43 0.15
C TRP A 404 19.90 -1.05 0.18
N PRO A 405 19.99 -1.69 1.34
CA PRO A 405 19.85 -1.11 2.67
C PRO A 405 21.12 -0.37 3.07
N ALA A 406 21.01 0.48 4.06
CA ALA A 406 22.17 1.21 4.55
C ALA A 406 22.30 1.01 6.06
N VAL A 407 23.55 1.03 6.53
CA VAL A 407 23.79 0.95 7.97
C VAL A 407 23.10 2.13 8.64
N GLY A 408 22.39 1.85 9.73
CA GLY A 408 21.61 2.84 10.44
C GLY A 408 20.14 2.86 10.09
N ASP A 409 19.76 2.23 8.98
CA ASP A 409 18.36 2.14 8.61
C ASP A 409 17.58 1.31 9.61
N ALA A 410 16.30 1.60 9.80
CA ALA A 410 15.43 0.66 10.50
C ALA A 410 15.49 -0.69 9.78
N ALA A 411 15.54 -1.77 10.54
CA ALA A 411 15.71 -3.09 9.94
C ALA A 411 14.36 -3.64 9.49
N GLY A 412 13.85 -3.09 8.41
CA GLY A 412 12.65 -3.56 7.77
C GLY A 412 12.97 -4.00 6.35
N PHE A 413 12.60 -5.21 6.00
CA PHE A 413 12.84 -5.75 4.67
C PHE A 413 12.04 -7.00 4.47
N VAL A 414 11.97 -7.45 3.21
CA VAL A 414 11.15 -8.59 2.85
C VAL A 414 12.02 -9.57 2.09
N LEU A 415 12.02 -10.83 2.50
CA LEU A 415 12.80 -11.86 1.82
C LEU A 415 11.94 -12.47 0.72
N THR A 416 12.43 -12.36 -0.50
CA THR A 416 11.67 -12.63 -1.71
C THR A 416 12.35 -13.74 -2.52
N GLU A 417 11.52 -14.62 -3.06
CA GLU A 417 12.05 -15.73 -3.86
C GLU A 417 12.22 -15.24 -5.29
N ALA A 418 13.25 -14.47 -5.51
CA ALA A 418 13.53 -13.88 -6.82
C ALA A 418 15.01 -13.56 -6.91
N SER A 419 15.52 -13.41 -8.12
CA SER A 419 16.90 -13.09 -8.34
C SER A 419 17.17 -11.58 -8.32
N CYS A 420 16.12 -10.77 -8.51
CA CYS A 420 16.27 -9.32 -8.53
C CYS A 420 14.89 -8.66 -8.46
N SER A 421 14.89 -7.35 -8.28
CA SER A 421 13.64 -6.61 -8.21
C SER A 421 12.88 -6.65 -9.53
N ALA A 422 13.58 -6.68 -10.66
CA ALA A 422 12.88 -6.76 -11.95
C ALA A 422 12.05 -8.04 -12.04
N GLU A 423 12.63 -9.16 -11.61
CA GLU A 423 11.89 -10.42 -11.62
C GLU A 423 10.70 -10.35 -10.66
N THR A 424 10.90 -9.76 -9.49
CA THR A 424 9.84 -9.64 -8.50
C THR A 424 8.64 -8.88 -9.08
N VAL A 425 8.90 -7.75 -9.73
CA VAL A 425 7.82 -6.95 -10.31
C VAL A 425 7.16 -7.70 -11.45
N ALA A 426 7.94 -8.34 -12.32
CA ALA A 426 7.38 -9.02 -13.49
C ALA A 426 6.53 -10.22 -13.12
N ARG A 427 6.93 -10.95 -12.07
CA ARG A 427 6.29 -12.23 -11.74
C ARG A 427 5.53 -12.22 -10.44
N CYS A 428 5.49 -11.10 -9.74
CA CYS A 428 4.87 -11.01 -8.41
C CYS A 428 5.41 -12.14 -7.53
N SER A 429 6.73 -12.23 -7.45
CA SER A 429 7.42 -13.36 -6.82
C SER A 429 7.03 -13.50 -5.35
N ALA A 430 7.02 -14.72 -4.86
CA ALA A 430 6.59 -15.01 -3.51
C ALA A 430 7.51 -14.38 -2.47
N ARG A 431 6.93 -13.85 -1.42
CA ARG A 431 7.66 -13.36 -0.26
C ARG A 431 7.52 -14.37 0.87
N HIS A 432 8.61 -14.69 1.54
CA HIS A 432 8.64 -15.75 2.53
C HIS A 432 8.90 -15.29 3.95
N ALA A 433 9.37 -14.07 4.13
CA ALA A 433 9.60 -13.54 5.47
C ALA A 433 9.54 -12.02 5.41
N THR A 434 8.95 -11.42 6.44
CA THR A 434 8.86 -9.97 6.55
C THR A 434 9.47 -9.56 7.88
N PHE A 435 10.38 -8.59 7.83
CA PHE A 435 11.01 -8.03 9.02
C PHE A 435 10.56 -6.58 9.20
N HIS A 436 10.26 -6.21 10.43
CA HIS A 436 9.85 -4.84 10.74
C HIS A 436 10.52 -4.45 12.05
N LYS A 437 11.29 -3.37 12.03
CA LYS A 437 12.00 -2.90 13.22
C LYS A 437 12.84 -4.01 13.84
N GLY A 438 13.48 -4.80 13.01
CA GLY A 438 14.36 -5.86 13.43
C GLY A 438 13.68 -7.15 13.85
N ARG A 439 12.36 -7.21 13.84
CA ARG A 439 11.62 -8.38 14.26
C ARG A 439 11.12 -9.15 13.05
N LEU A 440 11.16 -10.48 13.12
CA LEU A 440 10.54 -11.33 12.12
C LEU A 440 9.05 -11.34 12.42
N VAL A 441 8.26 -10.66 11.60
CA VAL A 441 6.84 -10.45 11.89
C VAL A 441 5.92 -11.33 11.04
N SER A 442 6.45 -11.97 10.02
CA SER A 442 5.69 -12.94 9.23
C SER A 442 6.66 -13.86 8.53
N GLY A 443 6.27 -15.10 8.34
CA GLY A 443 7.09 -16.07 7.61
C GLY A 443 8.11 -16.74 8.50
N ARG A 444 9.11 -17.34 7.86
CA ARG A 444 10.12 -18.14 8.58
C ARG A 444 11.49 -17.94 7.99
N VAL A 445 12.51 -18.12 8.83
CA VAL A 445 13.88 -18.20 8.38
C VAL A 445 14.53 -19.43 9.01
N ARG A 446 15.66 -19.84 8.52
CA ARG A 446 16.36 -21.00 9.07
C ARG A 446 17.36 -20.58 10.12
N THR A 447 17.58 -21.44 11.10
CA THR A 447 18.68 -21.27 12.02
C THR A 447 19.95 -21.57 11.24
N ALA A 448 20.95 -20.71 11.33
CA ALA A 448 22.16 -20.88 10.54
C ALA A 448 23.27 -21.56 11.36
#